data_89b80eaf4bc20fe6f9bb50a38f94d8af
#
_entry.id   89b80eaf4bc20fe6f9bb50a38f94d8af
#
_cell.length_a   1.000
_cell.length_b   1.000
_cell.length_c   1.000
_cell.angle_alpha   90.00
_cell.angle_beta   90.00
_cell.angle_gamma   90.00
#
_symmetry.space_group_name_H-M   'P 1'
#
loop_
_entity.id
_entity.type
_entity.pdbx_description
1 polymer ?
#
loop_
_entity_poly.entity_id
_entity_poly.type
_entity_poly.pdbx_seq_one_letter_code
_entity_poly.pdbx_strand_id
1 'polypeptide(L)'
;MHVSIAQLGSTQMLSTLAMDAVIVGLIVCCAVLYMMWLLIRHRVLMRRRGAFLCGLRVMGGPKPGGWMIGSARYADGAFEWYRAIDPRHVPTIVLRRGGLAMREHHPPVVEDALALASNAYEIVTLETGHRGRSSVCQIVVDPRVVTGLMSWLEASPPGGVEYATEGHLV
;
A
#
# COMPACT_ATOMS: atom_id res chain seq x y z
N MET A 1 5.73 28.66 -61.38
CA MET A 1 4.65 28.06 -60.62
C MET A 1 5.15 26.78 -59.91
N HIS A 2 6.37 26.82 -59.31
CA HIS A 2 7.01 25.66 -58.67
C HIS A 2 7.31 25.83 -57.15
N VAL A 3 6.83 26.93 -56.55
CA VAL A 3 7.14 27.26 -55.15
C VAL A 3 6.14 26.60 -54.16
N SER A 4 5.03 26.04 -54.64
CA SER A 4 3.89 25.67 -53.78
C SER A 4 4.00 24.31 -53.08
N ILE A 5 4.73 23.34 -53.63
CA ILE A 5 4.75 21.94 -53.09
C ILE A 5 5.72 21.80 -51.91
N ALA A 6 6.87 22.46 -51.95
CA ALA A 6 7.85 22.42 -50.88
C ALA A 6 7.36 23.15 -49.62
N GLN A 7 6.59 24.23 -49.79
CA GLN A 7 6.00 24.95 -48.63
C GLN A 7 4.85 24.17 -47.98
N LEU A 8 4.05 23.43 -48.75
CA LEU A 8 2.99 22.58 -48.20
C LEU A 8 3.57 21.41 -47.38
N GLY A 9 4.69 20.81 -47.81
CA GLY A 9 5.35 19.75 -47.07
C GLY A 9 5.95 20.22 -45.73
N SER A 10 6.57 21.41 -45.72
CA SER A 10 7.16 21.95 -44.48
C SER A 10 6.10 22.40 -43.45
N THR A 11 4.98 22.94 -43.90
CA THR A 11 3.86 23.29 -42.97
C THR A 11 3.18 22.07 -42.38
N GLN A 12 3.04 20.99 -43.14
CA GLN A 12 2.50 19.73 -42.63
C GLN A 12 3.45 19.06 -41.61
N MET A 13 4.76 19.05 -41.88
CA MET A 13 5.75 18.54 -40.91
C MET A 13 5.77 19.35 -39.61
N LEU A 14 5.68 20.67 -39.69
CA LEU A 14 5.63 21.54 -38.53
C LEU A 14 4.35 21.33 -37.70
N SER A 15 3.22 21.11 -38.34
CA SER A 15 1.96 20.85 -37.66
C SER A 15 1.93 19.48 -36.96
N THR A 16 2.51 18.43 -37.54
CA THR A 16 2.63 17.12 -36.93
C THR A 16 3.56 17.17 -35.72
N LEU A 17 4.73 17.80 -35.84
CA LEU A 17 5.67 17.98 -34.73
C LEU A 17 5.05 18.79 -33.57
N ALA A 18 4.30 19.84 -33.89
CA ALA A 18 3.59 20.63 -32.89
C ALA A 18 2.51 19.81 -32.19
N MET A 19 1.77 18.97 -32.90
CA MET A 19 0.74 18.11 -32.33
C MET A 19 1.35 17.04 -31.42
N ASP A 20 2.45 16.42 -31.85
CA ASP A 20 3.19 15.44 -31.04
C ASP A 20 3.74 16.07 -29.75
N ALA A 21 4.29 17.28 -29.85
CA ALA A 21 4.77 18.02 -28.68
C ALA A 21 3.64 18.36 -27.69
N VAL A 22 2.45 18.72 -28.18
CA VAL A 22 1.27 18.97 -27.33
C VAL A 22 0.80 17.69 -26.64
N ILE A 23 0.76 16.56 -27.36
CA ILE A 23 0.36 15.27 -26.78
C ILE A 23 1.33 14.84 -25.69
N VAL A 24 2.64 14.91 -25.96
CA VAL A 24 3.66 14.58 -24.95
C VAL A 24 3.56 15.52 -23.75
N GLY A 25 3.39 16.82 -23.97
CA GLY A 25 3.18 17.80 -22.89
C GLY A 25 1.96 17.48 -22.02
N LEU A 26 0.85 17.08 -22.65
CA LEU A 26 -0.37 16.68 -21.94
C LEU A 26 -0.14 15.43 -21.08
N ILE A 27 0.52 14.41 -21.63
CA ILE A 27 0.84 13.17 -20.91
C ILE A 27 1.71 13.46 -19.69
N VAL A 28 2.77 14.27 -19.85
CA VAL A 28 3.66 14.66 -18.75
C VAL A 28 2.89 15.46 -17.68
N CYS A 29 2.05 16.39 -18.10
CA CYS A 29 1.20 17.17 -17.17
C CYS A 29 0.27 16.26 -16.36
N CYS A 30 -0.42 15.32 -17.01
CA CYS A 30 -1.27 14.34 -16.34
C CYS A 30 -0.49 13.46 -15.37
N ALA A 31 0.70 13.01 -15.74
CA ALA A 31 1.56 12.21 -14.89
C ALA A 31 2.01 12.99 -13.64
N VAL A 32 2.39 14.25 -13.79
CA VAL A 32 2.78 15.13 -12.68
C VAL A 32 1.59 15.40 -11.74
N LEU A 33 0.41 15.70 -12.29
CA LEU A 33 -0.80 15.92 -11.49
C LEU A 33 -1.19 14.65 -10.73
N TYR A 34 -1.11 13.49 -11.37
CA TYR A 34 -1.37 12.20 -10.71
C TYR A 34 -0.38 11.92 -9.59
N MET A 35 0.92 12.16 -9.82
CA MET A 35 1.96 12.00 -8.80
C MET A 35 1.74 12.95 -7.62
N MET A 36 1.43 14.22 -7.89
CA MET A 36 1.13 15.21 -6.86
C MET A 36 -0.09 14.80 -6.03
N TRP A 37 -1.14 14.32 -6.69
CA TRP A 37 -2.33 13.80 -6.00
C TRP A 37 -2.00 12.60 -5.11
N LEU A 38 -1.15 11.64 -5.55
CA LEU A 38 -0.68 10.53 -4.74
C LEU A 38 0.10 10.99 -3.51
N LEU A 39 0.98 11.99 -3.67
CA LEU A 39 1.76 12.56 -2.57
C LEU A 39 0.87 13.24 -1.53
N ILE A 40 -0.09 14.05 -1.98
CA ILE A 40 -1.06 14.71 -1.09
C ILE A 40 -1.88 13.66 -0.34
N ARG A 41 -2.37 12.65 -1.04
CA ARG A 41 -3.12 11.55 -0.46
C ARG A 41 -2.30 10.81 0.60
N HIS A 42 -1.07 10.44 0.28
CA HIS A 42 -0.16 9.78 1.24
C HIS A 42 0.05 10.65 2.49
N ARG A 43 0.25 11.95 2.30
CA ARG A 43 0.42 12.90 3.39
C ARG A 43 -0.84 13.04 4.26
N VAL A 44 -2.02 12.99 3.67
CA VAL A 44 -3.31 13.01 4.39
C VAL A 44 -3.52 11.72 5.19
N LEU A 45 -3.22 10.56 4.60
CA LEU A 45 -3.29 9.27 5.29
C LEU A 45 -2.33 9.20 6.47
N MET A 46 -1.08 9.66 6.29
CA MET A 46 -0.08 9.71 7.36
C MET A 46 -0.40 10.71 8.48
N ARG A 47 -1.22 11.74 8.21
CA ARG A 47 -1.71 12.67 9.25
C ARG A 47 -2.83 12.09 10.11
N ARG A 48 -3.43 10.97 9.72
CA ARG A 48 -4.41 10.29 10.56
C ARG A 48 -3.72 9.74 11.81
N ARG A 49 -4.31 9.96 12.98
CA ARG A 49 -3.75 9.52 14.26
C ARG A 49 -3.47 8.02 14.23
N GLY A 50 -2.22 7.63 14.55
CA GLY A 50 -1.80 6.23 14.62
C GLY A 50 -1.48 5.58 13.28
N ALA A 51 -1.37 6.32 12.18
CA ALA A 51 -0.88 5.78 10.91
C ALA A 51 0.65 5.72 10.89
N PHE A 52 1.20 4.63 10.38
CA PHE A 52 2.65 4.40 10.23
C PHE A 52 2.97 3.74 8.89
N LEU A 53 4.20 3.91 8.44
CA LEU A 53 4.69 3.27 7.21
C LEU A 53 4.83 1.76 7.46
N CYS A 54 4.34 0.96 6.53
CA CYS A 54 4.31 -0.49 6.67
C CYS A 54 4.39 -1.16 5.30
N GLY A 55 5.46 -1.92 5.05
CA GLY A 55 5.47 -2.87 3.95
C GLY A 55 4.70 -4.13 4.34
N LEU A 56 4.07 -4.78 3.36
CA LEU A 56 3.33 -6.02 3.57
C LEU A 56 3.61 -7.01 2.44
N ARG A 57 3.76 -8.29 2.81
CA ARG A 57 3.73 -9.40 1.86
C ARG A 57 2.82 -10.51 2.37
N VAL A 58 2.13 -11.18 1.46
CA VAL A 58 1.24 -12.31 1.78
C VAL A 58 1.98 -13.61 1.56
N MET A 59 1.87 -14.52 2.53
CA MET A 59 2.48 -15.84 2.54
C MET A 59 1.41 -16.89 2.22
N GLY A 60 0.90 -16.89 0.99
CA GLY A 60 -0.25 -17.75 0.64
C GLY A 60 0.02 -18.76 -0.48
N GLY A 61 1.27 -18.92 -0.90
CA GLY A 61 1.66 -19.81 -2.00
C GLY A 61 2.99 -20.54 -1.73
N PRO A 62 3.48 -21.34 -2.68
CA PRO A 62 4.75 -22.04 -2.57
C PRO A 62 5.97 -21.10 -2.52
N LYS A 63 5.78 -19.85 -2.90
CA LYS A 63 6.77 -18.77 -2.75
C LYS A 63 6.13 -17.57 -2.08
N PRO A 64 6.88 -16.85 -1.20
CA PRO A 64 6.39 -15.61 -0.62
C PRO A 64 6.06 -14.60 -1.73
N GLY A 65 5.00 -13.84 -1.55
CA GLY A 65 4.67 -12.72 -2.42
C GLY A 65 5.74 -11.63 -2.39
N GLY A 66 5.71 -10.72 -3.35
CA GLY A 66 6.57 -9.53 -3.34
C GLY A 66 6.17 -8.55 -2.24
N TRP A 67 7.12 -7.76 -1.75
CA TRP A 67 6.86 -6.68 -0.81
C TRP A 67 6.03 -5.58 -1.47
N MET A 68 4.96 -5.20 -0.81
CA MET A 68 4.09 -4.10 -1.20
C MET A 68 4.25 -2.97 -0.19
N ILE A 69 4.55 -1.77 -0.67
CA ILE A 69 4.71 -0.59 0.18
C ILE A 69 3.34 0.05 0.44
N GLY A 70 3.11 0.44 1.68
CA GLY A 70 1.87 1.05 2.10
C GLY A 70 1.97 1.75 3.45
N SER A 71 0.82 2.03 4.02
CA SER A 71 0.67 2.53 5.38
C SER A 71 -0.37 1.70 6.12
N ALA A 72 -0.15 1.54 7.41
CA ALA A 72 -1.07 0.83 8.28
C ALA A 72 -1.56 1.73 9.41
N ARG A 73 -2.70 1.39 9.98
CA ARG A 73 -3.23 2.00 11.20
C ARG A 73 -4.02 0.98 12.02
N TYR A 74 -4.14 1.25 13.30
CA TYR A 74 -5.07 0.55 14.18
C TYR A 74 -6.40 1.31 14.19
N ALA A 75 -7.50 0.66 13.86
CA ALA A 75 -8.84 1.24 13.86
C ALA A 75 -9.89 0.20 14.23
N ASP A 76 -10.80 0.57 15.13
CA ASP A 76 -12.00 -0.22 15.49
C ASP A 76 -11.75 -1.72 15.75
N GLY A 77 -10.65 -2.04 16.44
CA GLY A 77 -10.27 -3.42 16.71
C GLY A 77 -9.73 -4.18 15.49
N ALA A 78 -9.28 -3.48 14.47
CA ALA A 78 -8.67 -4.05 13.28
C ALA A 78 -7.35 -3.35 12.93
N PHE A 79 -6.45 -4.08 12.32
CA PHE A 79 -5.28 -3.58 11.63
C PHE A 79 -5.65 -3.34 10.18
N GLU A 80 -5.68 -2.09 9.76
CA GLU A 80 -6.02 -1.69 8.40
C GLU A 80 -4.76 -1.31 7.63
N TRP A 81 -4.56 -1.94 6.47
CA TRP A 81 -3.43 -1.65 5.61
C TRP A 81 -3.88 -1.05 4.28
N TYR A 82 -3.22 0.04 3.89
CA TYR A 82 -3.51 0.83 2.68
C TYR A 82 -2.31 0.78 1.75
N ARG A 83 -2.51 0.33 0.53
CA ARG A 83 -1.46 0.29 -0.50
C ARG A 83 -1.10 1.70 -0.94
N ALA A 84 0.21 2.02 -1.06
CA ALA A 84 0.67 3.35 -1.41
C ALA A 84 0.19 3.83 -2.79
N ILE A 85 0.15 2.91 -3.76
CA ILE A 85 -0.20 3.22 -5.17
C ILE A 85 -1.72 3.15 -5.43
N ASP A 86 -2.52 2.59 -4.52
CA ASP A 86 -3.96 2.46 -4.72
C ASP A 86 -4.64 3.83 -4.53
N PRO A 87 -5.35 4.37 -5.53
CA PRO A 87 -6.04 5.64 -5.43
C PRO A 87 -7.24 5.64 -4.47
N ARG A 88 -7.72 4.48 -4.08
CA ARG A 88 -8.89 4.33 -3.21
C ARG A 88 -8.54 4.67 -1.77
N HIS A 89 -9.48 5.29 -1.06
CA HIS A 89 -9.35 5.59 0.38
C HIS A 89 -9.84 4.42 1.27
N VAL A 90 -9.93 3.23 0.68
CA VAL A 90 -10.40 2.01 1.34
C VAL A 90 -9.18 1.17 1.71
N PRO A 91 -9.15 0.53 2.89
CA PRO A 91 -8.08 -0.39 3.23
C PRO A 91 -8.05 -1.57 2.25
N THR A 92 -6.86 -1.91 1.77
CA THR A 92 -6.67 -3.05 0.87
C THR A 92 -6.72 -4.37 1.65
N ILE A 93 -6.25 -4.35 2.90
CA ILE A 93 -6.25 -5.49 3.81
C ILE A 93 -6.73 -5.02 5.18
N VAL A 94 -7.63 -5.80 5.75
CA VAL A 94 -8.17 -5.58 7.11
C VAL A 94 -7.99 -6.88 7.90
N LEU A 95 -7.17 -6.83 8.95
CA LEU A 95 -6.93 -7.95 9.84
C LEU A 95 -7.61 -7.66 11.17
N ARG A 96 -8.62 -8.44 11.52
CA ARG A 96 -9.35 -8.27 12.78
C ARG A 96 -8.50 -8.75 13.95
N ARG A 97 -8.41 -7.93 15.00
CA ARG A 97 -7.59 -8.17 16.18
C ARG A 97 -7.92 -9.49 16.89
N GLY A 98 -9.20 -9.87 17.00
CA GLY A 98 -9.61 -11.09 17.70
C GLY A 98 -9.15 -12.40 17.05
N GLY A 99 -8.69 -12.36 15.79
CA GLY A 99 -8.13 -13.53 15.11
C GLY A 99 -6.68 -13.34 14.67
N LEU A 100 -6.03 -12.27 15.15
CA LEU A 100 -4.67 -11.90 14.75
C LEU A 100 -3.67 -12.28 15.84
N ALA A 101 -2.67 -13.08 15.48
CA ALA A 101 -1.57 -13.45 16.37
C ALA A 101 -0.23 -13.08 15.73
N MET A 102 0.69 -12.59 16.56
CA MET A 102 2.08 -12.43 16.17
C MET A 102 2.80 -13.77 16.44
N ARG A 103 3.44 -14.32 15.40
CA ARG A 103 4.23 -15.57 15.54
C ARG A 103 5.66 -15.27 15.92
N GLU A 104 6.29 -14.38 15.18
CA GLU A 104 7.70 -14.04 15.38
C GLU A 104 8.00 -12.65 14.83
N HIS A 105 9.09 -12.07 15.29
CA HIS A 105 9.69 -10.88 14.71
C HIS A 105 11.21 -11.07 14.62
N HIS A 106 11.82 -10.56 13.56
CA HIS A 106 13.25 -10.66 13.35
C HIS A 106 13.74 -9.53 12.42
N PRO A 107 15.02 -9.15 12.49
CA PRO A 107 15.59 -8.23 11.52
C PRO A 107 15.54 -8.83 10.11
N PRO A 108 15.52 -8.00 9.05
CA PRO A 108 15.49 -8.47 7.67
C PRO A 108 16.71 -9.33 7.36
N VAL A 109 16.50 -10.45 6.68
CA VAL A 109 17.60 -11.20 6.06
C VAL A 109 18.15 -10.43 4.86
N VAL A 110 19.36 -10.78 4.41
CA VAL A 110 20.09 -10.01 3.37
C VAL A 110 19.24 -9.74 2.12
N GLU A 111 18.46 -10.73 1.66
CA GLU A 111 17.60 -10.59 0.49
C GLU A 111 16.46 -9.58 0.72
N ASP A 112 15.85 -9.62 1.89
CA ASP A 112 14.78 -8.68 2.27
C ASP A 112 15.34 -7.27 2.53
N ALA A 113 16.54 -7.16 3.12
CA ALA A 113 17.21 -5.88 3.34
C ALA A 113 17.52 -5.17 2.02
N LEU A 114 17.92 -5.90 0.97
CA LEU A 114 18.12 -5.37 -0.38
C LEU A 114 16.81 -4.88 -1.00
N ALA A 115 15.72 -5.65 -0.86
CA ALA A 115 14.40 -5.30 -1.38
C ALA A 115 13.80 -4.07 -0.66
N LEU A 116 14.12 -3.89 0.62
CA LEU A 116 13.63 -2.79 1.47
C LEU A 116 14.57 -1.58 1.48
N ALA A 117 15.74 -1.70 0.87
CA ALA A 117 16.80 -0.70 0.89
C ALA A 117 17.24 -0.25 2.31
N SER A 118 16.99 -1.09 3.33
CA SER A 118 17.30 -0.81 4.73
C SER A 118 17.29 -2.07 5.57
N ASN A 119 18.20 -2.15 6.53
CA ASN A 119 18.22 -3.15 7.60
C ASN A 119 17.76 -2.59 8.97
N ALA A 120 17.30 -1.34 8.99
CA ALA A 120 16.82 -0.66 10.19
C ALA A 120 15.35 -1.01 10.54
N TYR A 121 14.70 -1.83 9.74
CA TYR A 121 13.33 -2.29 9.95
C TYR A 121 13.30 -3.66 10.63
N GLU A 122 12.15 -4.03 11.12
CA GLU A 122 11.86 -5.38 11.60
C GLU A 122 10.74 -6.03 10.77
N ILE A 123 10.91 -7.33 10.52
CA ILE A 123 9.89 -8.16 9.88
C ILE A 123 9.10 -8.85 10.99
N VAL A 124 7.79 -8.65 10.96
CA VAL A 124 6.84 -9.28 11.86
C VAL A 124 5.95 -10.23 11.10
N THR A 125 5.93 -11.49 11.51
CA THR A 125 5.06 -12.52 10.94
C THR A 125 3.75 -12.55 11.72
N LEU A 126 2.66 -12.21 11.03
CA LEU A 126 1.31 -12.21 11.56
C LEU A 126 0.53 -13.39 10.99
N GLU A 127 -0.15 -14.10 11.86
CA GLU A 127 -1.13 -15.10 11.49
C GLU A 127 -2.53 -14.58 11.78
N THR A 128 -3.41 -14.70 10.80
CA THR A 128 -4.83 -14.42 10.98
C THR A 128 -5.63 -15.71 10.80
N GLY A 129 -6.43 -16.04 11.79
CA GLY A 129 -7.37 -17.16 11.76
C GLY A 129 -8.80 -16.64 11.59
N HIS A 130 -9.49 -17.05 10.53
CA HIS A 130 -10.90 -16.75 10.36
C HIS A 130 -11.63 -17.97 9.81
N ARG A 131 -12.66 -18.45 10.53
CA ARG A 131 -13.53 -19.57 10.12
C ARG A 131 -12.80 -20.82 9.65
N GLY A 132 -11.77 -21.26 10.38
CA GLY A 132 -11.00 -22.47 10.04
C GLY A 132 -9.99 -22.32 8.90
N ARG A 133 -9.77 -21.11 8.40
CA ARG A 133 -8.68 -20.78 7.47
C ARG A 133 -7.66 -19.90 8.18
N SER A 134 -6.41 -20.32 8.16
CA SER A 134 -5.30 -19.48 8.60
C SER A 134 -4.63 -18.87 7.37
N SER A 135 -4.33 -17.59 7.46
CA SER A 135 -3.51 -16.88 6.47
C SER A 135 -2.35 -16.24 7.19
N VAL A 136 -1.17 -16.36 6.60
CA VAL A 136 0.05 -15.77 7.15
C VAL A 136 0.44 -14.60 6.28
N CYS A 137 0.75 -13.49 6.89
CA CYS A 137 1.34 -12.34 6.22
C CYS A 137 2.54 -11.84 7.00
N GLN A 138 3.47 -11.21 6.31
CA GLN A 138 4.59 -10.54 6.92
C GLN A 138 4.46 -9.06 6.70
N ILE A 139 4.75 -8.30 7.75
CA ILE A 139 4.83 -6.85 7.67
C ILE A 139 6.25 -6.40 8.01
N VAL A 140 6.66 -5.32 7.37
CA VAL A 140 7.92 -4.67 7.70
C VAL A 140 7.63 -3.29 8.25
N VAL A 141 8.15 -3.02 9.43
CA VAL A 141 7.85 -1.82 10.22
C VAL A 141 9.09 -1.32 10.95
N ASP A 142 9.04 -0.06 11.38
CA ASP A 142 10.04 0.49 12.30
C ASP A 142 9.99 -0.28 13.64
N PRO A 143 11.12 -0.58 14.29
CA PRO A 143 11.17 -1.28 15.59
C PRO A 143 10.27 -0.66 16.67
N ARG A 144 10.09 0.65 16.65
CA ARG A 144 9.20 1.36 17.59
C ARG A 144 7.74 0.97 17.42
N VAL A 145 7.35 0.60 16.20
CA VAL A 145 5.99 0.18 15.89
C VAL A 145 5.72 -1.23 16.43
N VAL A 146 6.74 -2.10 16.47
CA VAL A 146 6.61 -3.47 16.98
C VAL A 146 6.10 -3.48 18.42
N THR A 147 6.69 -2.66 19.30
CA THR A 147 6.23 -2.54 20.69
C THR A 147 4.77 -2.06 20.76
N GLY A 148 4.39 -1.09 19.94
CA GLY A 148 3.02 -0.62 19.84
C GLY A 148 2.05 -1.70 19.35
N LEU A 149 2.48 -2.51 18.38
CA LEU A 149 1.70 -3.63 17.85
C LEU A 149 1.48 -4.70 18.92
N MET A 150 2.52 -5.07 19.68
CA MET A 150 2.42 -6.03 20.78
C MET A 150 1.42 -5.54 21.82
N SER A 151 1.59 -4.32 22.32
CA SER A 151 0.68 -3.72 23.28
C SER A 151 -0.77 -3.66 22.78
N TRP A 152 -0.94 -3.35 21.49
CA TRP A 152 -2.27 -3.33 20.88
C TRP A 152 -2.88 -4.73 20.78
N LEU A 153 -2.11 -5.76 20.45
CA LEU A 153 -2.59 -7.15 20.44
C LEU A 153 -2.98 -7.63 21.83
N GLU A 154 -2.15 -7.36 22.86
CA GLU A 154 -2.37 -7.76 24.24
C GLU A 154 -3.54 -7.05 24.90
N ALA A 155 -3.78 -5.78 24.57
CA ALA A 155 -4.90 -5.01 25.08
C ALA A 155 -6.28 -5.52 24.60
N SER A 156 -6.37 -6.69 23.93
CA SER A 156 -7.62 -7.34 23.55
C SER A 156 -8.37 -7.80 24.81
N PRO A 157 -9.66 -7.51 24.96
CA PRO A 157 -10.42 -8.03 26.08
C PRO A 157 -10.33 -9.56 26.08
N PRO A 158 -10.15 -10.20 27.25
CA PRO A 158 -10.13 -11.65 27.37
C PRO A 158 -11.51 -12.19 26.92
N GLY A 159 -11.49 -13.10 25.94
CA GLY A 159 -12.71 -13.69 25.39
C GLY A 159 -13.29 -12.94 24.19
N GLY A 160 -12.44 -12.55 23.23
CA GLY A 160 -12.87 -12.06 21.91
C GLY A 160 -13.66 -13.10 21.11
N VAL A 161 -14.78 -13.54 21.70
CA VAL A 161 -15.85 -14.23 20.95
C VAL A 161 -16.44 -13.17 20.05
N GLU A 162 -16.30 -13.37 18.77
CA GLU A 162 -17.02 -12.63 17.75
C GLU A 162 -18.52 -12.72 18.07
N TYR A 163 -19.05 -11.71 18.75
CA TYR A 163 -20.49 -11.51 18.72
C TYR A 163 -20.81 -11.18 17.26
N ALA A 164 -21.21 -12.22 16.52
CA ALA A 164 -21.88 -12.04 15.26
C ALA A 164 -23.14 -11.21 15.59
N THR A 165 -23.04 -9.92 15.36
CA THR A 165 -24.23 -9.08 15.27
C THR A 165 -24.94 -9.60 14.04
N GLU A 166 -25.92 -10.46 14.24
CA GLU A 166 -26.91 -10.80 13.25
C GLU A 166 -27.52 -9.49 12.79
N GLY A 167 -27.05 -9.02 11.64
CA GLY A 167 -27.68 -7.89 10.95
C GLY A 167 -29.09 -8.32 10.60
N HIS A 168 -30.02 -7.76 11.33
CA HIS A 168 -31.45 -7.84 11.03
C HIS A 168 -31.68 -7.29 9.63
N LEU A 169 -31.93 -8.19 8.69
CA LEU A 169 -32.48 -7.85 7.37
C LEU A 169 -33.92 -7.40 7.59
N VAL A 170 -34.21 -6.15 7.32
CA VAL A 170 -35.52 -5.62 6.99
C VAL A 170 -35.45 -5.06 5.58
#